data_f89e7066c63c6f4bef99f94ca079905b
#
_entry.id   f89e7066c63c6f4bef99f94ca079905b
#
_cell.length_a   1.000
_cell.length_b   1.000
_cell.length_c   1.000
_cell.angle_alpha   90.00
_cell.angle_beta   90.00
_cell.angle_gamma   90.00
#
_symmetry.space_group_name_H-M   'P 1'
#
loop_
_entity.id
_entity.type
_entity.pdbx_description
1 polymer ?
#
loop_
_entity_poly.entity_id
_entity_poly.type
_entity_poly.pdbx_seq_one_letter_code
_entity_poly.pdbx_strand_id
1 'polypeptide(L)'
;MTDGDTKEWTFSHSLAKDATWTPGLREIFEYRDLGIKAGTKGDHVAHLIRHKGKKMTDEVQQWHVHDCTFQMVYVMNGWATFEYEGHGQKTIRKGDCINQIPGIAHREIACSDDFEVLEIVSPADFKTRIVDAPKALAAE
;
A
#
# COMPACT_ATOMS: atom_id res chain seq x y z
N MET A 1 32.83 3.49 2.31
CA MET A 1 31.50 2.99 2.58
C MET A 1 31.44 2.41 3.96
N THR A 2 30.54 2.87 4.78
CA THR A 2 30.44 2.33 6.12
C THR A 2 29.58 1.09 6.11
N ASP A 3 29.97 0.10 6.85
CA ASP A 3 29.28 -1.19 6.85
C ASP A 3 27.86 -1.11 7.36
N GLY A 4 27.61 -0.19 8.28
CA GLY A 4 26.26 -0.04 8.81
C GLY A 4 25.26 0.47 7.80
N ASP A 5 25.72 1.25 6.84
CA ASP A 5 24.86 1.83 5.82
C ASP A 5 24.81 0.98 4.59
N THR A 6 25.82 0.17 4.46
CA THR A 6 25.99 -0.58 3.26
C THR A 6 25.41 -1.92 3.42
N LYS A 7 24.19 -1.95 3.61
CA LYS A 7 23.59 -3.16 3.19
C LYS A 7 24.04 -3.37 1.78
N GLU A 8 24.60 -4.49 1.52
CA GLU A 8 25.01 -4.84 0.20
C GLU A 8 23.76 -5.04 -0.65
N TRP A 9 23.22 -3.93 -1.10
CA TRP A 9 22.06 -3.98 -1.97
C TRP A 9 22.45 -4.68 -3.26
N THR A 10 21.50 -5.41 -3.81
CA THR A 10 21.72 -6.20 -5.01
C THR A 10 20.99 -5.57 -6.17
N PHE A 11 21.71 -5.41 -7.29
CA PHE A 11 21.06 -4.98 -8.52
C PHE A 11 20.04 -6.05 -8.94
N SER A 12 18.87 -5.60 -9.40
CA SER A 12 17.87 -6.51 -9.93
C SER A 12 17.10 -5.83 -11.07
N HIS A 13 16.53 -6.64 -11.93
CA HIS A 13 15.73 -6.18 -13.06
C HIS A 13 14.50 -7.07 -13.17
N SER A 14 13.40 -6.61 -12.58
CA SER A 14 12.13 -7.34 -12.61
C SER A 14 11.41 -7.06 -13.91
N LEU A 15 11.34 -8.07 -14.76
CA LEU A 15 10.76 -7.91 -16.10
C LEU A 15 9.23 -8.08 -16.05
N ALA A 16 8.52 -7.17 -16.69
CA ALA A 16 7.06 -7.24 -16.74
C ALA A 16 6.58 -8.54 -17.39
N LYS A 17 7.28 -9.02 -18.41
CA LYS A 17 6.90 -10.25 -19.11
C LYS A 17 6.97 -11.49 -18.23
N ASP A 18 7.77 -11.44 -17.16
CA ASP A 18 7.92 -12.56 -16.23
C ASP A 18 7.18 -12.32 -14.92
N ALA A 19 6.32 -11.32 -14.88
CA ALA A 19 5.62 -10.95 -13.67
C ALA A 19 4.76 -12.10 -13.14
N THR A 20 4.81 -12.28 -11.81
CA THR A 20 3.92 -13.20 -11.12
C THR A 20 3.08 -12.39 -10.15
N TRP A 21 1.79 -12.71 -10.12
CA TRP A 21 0.86 -12.04 -9.25
C TRP A 21 0.40 -13.03 -8.18
N THR A 22 0.47 -12.62 -6.93
CA THR A 22 0.11 -13.47 -5.81
C THR A 22 -1.02 -12.85 -5.02
N PRO A 23 -1.87 -13.68 -4.37
CA PRO A 23 -2.91 -13.14 -3.50
C PRO A 23 -2.24 -12.41 -2.33
N GLY A 24 -2.78 -11.25 -1.98
CA GLY A 24 -2.34 -10.54 -0.80
C GLY A 24 -3.08 -11.04 0.43
N LEU A 25 -2.90 -10.31 1.54
CA LEU A 25 -3.63 -10.58 2.78
C LEU A 25 -5.13 -10.36 2.59
N ARG A 26 -5.50 -9.59 1.59
CA ARG A 26 -6.90 -9.27 1.29
C ARG A 26 -7.30 -9.90 -0.02
N GLU A 27 -8.41 -10.63 -0.01
CA GLU A 27 -8.84 -11.42 -1.15
C GLU A 27 -9.16 -10.61 -2.40
N ILE A 28 -9.50 -9.34 -2.26
CA ILE A 28 -9.89 -8.51 -3.40
C ILE A 28 -8.72 -8.01 -4.22
N PHE A 29 -7.50 -8.16 -3.70
CA PHE A 29 -6.30 -7.66 -4.37
C PHE A 29 -5.31 -8.77 -4.65
N GLU A 30 -4.50 -8.55 -5.68
CA GLU A 30 -3.33 -9.36 -5.91
C GLU A 30 -2.11 -8.45 -6.08
N TYR A 31 -0.95 -9.00 -5.79
CA TYR A 31 0.28 -8.24 -5.62
C TYR A 31 1.36 -8.78 -6.55
N ARG A 32 2.10 -7.85 -7.15
CA ARG A 32 3.33 -8.18 -7.87
C ARG A 32 4.50 -7.53 -7.14
N ASP A 33 5.37 -8.34 -6.56
CA ASP A 33 6.61 -7.83 -5.95
C ASP A 33 7.56 -7.38 -7.06
N LEU A 34 8.16 -6.21 -6.90
CA LEU A 34 9.05 -5.63 -7.91
C LEU A 34 10.52 -5.91 -7.64
N GLY A 35 10.83 -6.78 -6.67
CA GLY A 35 12.20 -7.17 -6.39
C GLY A 35 12.96 -6.20 -5.47
N ILE A 36 12.30 -5.16 -4.98
CA ILE A 36 12.96 -4.13 -4.17
C ILE A 36 13.24 -4.62 -2.76
N LYS A 37 12.34 -5.40 -2.17
CA LYS A 37 12.54 -5.93 -0.82
C LYS A 37 13.82 -6.76 -0.75
N ALA A 38 13.97 -7.71 -1.65
CA ALA A 38 15.17 -8.55 -1.69
C ALA A 38 16.41 -7.73 -2.07
N GLY A 39 16.28 -6.85 -3.06
CA GLY A 39 17.39 -6.04 -3.54
C GLY A 39 17.92 -5.05 -2.51
N THR A 40 17.07 -4.61 -1.58
CA THR A 40 17.47 -3.64 -0.55
C THR A 40 17.60 -4.26 0.83
N LYS A 41 17.65 -5.59 0.90
CA LYS A 41 17.82 -6.30 2.19
C LYS A 41 16.76 -5.90 3.22
N GLY A 42 15.55 -5.64 2.77
CA GLY A 42 14.44 -5.31 3.66
C GLY A 42 14.30 -3.83 4.00
N ASP A 43 15.16 -2.95 3.46
CA ASP A 43 15.02 -1.52 3.73
C ASP A 43 13.74 -0.96 3.13
N HIS A 44 13.36 -1.45 1.97
CA HIS A 44 12.18 -0.97 1.25
C HIS A 44 11.44 -2.13 0.61
N VAL A 45 10.16 -1.94 0.39
CA VAL A 45 9.39 -2.83 -0.48
C VAL A 45 8.66 -1.97 -1.50
N ALA A 46 8.57 -2.47 -2.72
CA ALA A 46 7.77 -1.85 -3.76
C ALA A 46 6.98 -2.94 -4.47
N HIS A 47 5.70 -2.72 -4.62
CA HIS A 47 4.86 -3.69 -5.33
C HIS A 47 3.73 -2.98 -6.05
N LEU A 48 3.23 -3.65 -7.08
CA LEU A 48 1.98 -3.26 -7.70
C LEU A 48 0.86 -4.02 -7.02
N ILE A 49 -0.25 -3.33 -6.78
CA ILE A 49 -1.44 -3.91 -6.19
C ILE A 49 -2.58 -3.64 -7.15
N ARG A 50 -3.31 -4.68 -7.54
CA ARG A 50 -4.45 -4.50 -8.43
C ARG A 50 -5.67 -5.26 -7.94
N HIS A 51 -6.83 -4.77 -8.32
CA HIS A 51 -8.11 -5.35 -7.97
C HIS A 51 -8.32 -6.66 -8.74
N LYS A 52 -8.92 -7.65 -8.07
CA LYS A 52 -9.18 -8.96 -8.65
C LYS A 52 -10.61 -9.14 -9.16
N GLY A 53 -11.40 -8.07 -9.19
CA GLY A 53 -12.79 -8.15 -9.62
C GLY A 53 -13.77 -8.63 -8.56
N LYS A 54 -13.32 -8.83 -7.32
CA LYS A 54 -14.20 -9.22 -6.22
C LYS A 54 -14.75 -8.00 -5.52
N LYS A 55 -15.88 -8.16 -4.84
CA LYS A 55 -16.50 -7.06 -4.10
C LYS A 55 -15.68 -6.69 -2.88
N MET A 56 -15.74 -5.42 -2.52
CA MET A 56 -15.15 -4.92 -1.29
C MET A 56 -15.69 -5.71 -0.10
N THR A 57 -14.82 -6.08 0.83
CA THR A 57 -15.18 -6.85 2.01
C THR A 57 -15.08 -5.99 3.26
N ASP A 58 -15.71 -6.45 4.35
CA ASP A 58 -15.59 -5.75 5.63
C ASP A 58 -14.15 -5.64 6.10
N GLU A 59 -13.33 -6.62 5.75
CA GLU A 59 -11.93 -6.64 6.15
C GLU A 59 -11.14 -5.43 5.65
N VAL A 60 -11.31 -5.04 4.37
CA VAL A 60 -10.59 -3.89 3.83
C VAL A 60 -11.20 -2.58 4.32
N GLN A 61 -12.45 -2.61 4.77
CA GLN A 61 -13.15 -1.42 5.26
C GLN A 61 -12.90 -1.17 6.75
N GLN A 62 -12.11 -2.02 7.41
CA GLN A 62 -11.75 -1.79 8.80
C GLN A 62 -10.69 -0.70 8.91
N TRP A 63 -10.86 0.15 9.92
CA TRP A 63 -9.85 1.15 10.23
C TRP A 63 -8.57 0.46 10.67
N HIS A 64 -7.44 0.90 10.11
CA HIS A 64 -6.15 0.30 10.41
C HIS A 64 -5.03 1.32 10.25
N VAL A 65 -3.86 0.98 10.79
CA VAL A 65 -2.65 1.77 10.70
C VAL A 65 -1.50 0.87 10.24
N HIS A 66 -0.51 1.46 9.61
CA HIS A 66 0.71 0.77 9.24
C HIS A 66 1.88 1.32 10.06
N ASP A 67 2.60 0.39 10.72
CA ASP A 67 3.79 0.75 11.50
C ASP A 67 4.98 0.80 10.55
N CYS A 68 5.15 1.92 9.91
CA CYS A 68 6.20 2.13 8.91
C CYS A 68 6.84 3.51 9.12
N THR A 69 7.90 3.78 8.39
CA THR A 69 8.57 5.09 8.42
C THR A 69 8.32 5.90 7.16
N PHE A 70 7.84 5.25 6.11
CA PHE A 70 7.48 5.90 4.86
C PHE A 70 6.50 5.01 4.09
N GLN A 71 5.47 5.62 3.52
CA GLN A 71 4.56 4.91 2.63
C GLN A 71 4.03 5.86 1.57
N MET A 72 4.16 5.45 0.32
CA MET A 72 3.69 6.21 -0.83
C MET A 72 2.80 5.32 -1.68
N VAL A 73 1.69 5.86 -2.15
CA VAL A 73 0.78 5.17 -3.08
C VAL A 73 0.60 6.05 -4.30
N TYR A 74 0.93 5.51 -5.48
CA TYR A 74 0.75 6.19 -6.74
C TYR A 74 -0.27 5.41 -7.58
N VAL A 75 -1.35 6.07 -7.99
CA VAL A 75 -2.43 5.41 -8.74
C VAL A 75 -2.06 5.29 -10.20
N MET A 76 -1.94 4.06 -10.66
CA MET A 76 -1.56 3.76 -12.05
C MET A 76 -2.78 3.60 -12.96
N ASN A 77 -3.91 3.17 -12.39
CA ASN A 77 -5.11 2.94 -13.17
C ASN A 77 -6.34 2.96 -12.28
N GLY A 78 -7.48 3.36 -12.82
CA GLY A 78 -8.74 3.36 -12.09
C GLY A 78 -8.82 4.40 -10.98
N TRP A 79 -9.65 4.10 -9.98
CA TRP A 79 -9.87 5.00 -8.84
C TRP A 79 -10.19 4.20 -7.60
N ALA A 80 -9.98 4.83 -6.43
CA ALA A 80 -10.42 4.29 -5.15
C ALA A 80 -10.78 5.44 -4.22
N THR A 81 -11.70 5.17 -3.29
CA THR A 81 -12.06 6.11 -2.25
C THR A 81 -11.60 5.53 -0.92
N PHE A 82 -10.81 6.32 -0.20
CA PHE A 82 -10.31 5.99 1.13
C PHE A 82 -10.80 7.04 2.10
N GLU A 83 -10.86 6.67 3.37
CA GLU A 83 -11.12 7.61 4.44
C GLU A 83 -9.88 7.68 5.33
N TYR A 84 -9.41 8.91 5.59
CA TYR A 84 -8.18 9.15 6.34
C TYR A 84 -8.47 9.98 7.59
N GLU A 85 -7.91 9.56 8.68
CA GLU A 85 -8.01 10.27 9.96
C GLU A 85 -7.62 11.75 9.77
N GLY A 86 -8.53 12.66 10.17
CA GLY A 86 -8.28 14.09 10.08
C GLY A 86 -8.46 14.70 8.69
N HIS A 87 -8.71 13.89 7.67
CA HIS A 87 -8.81 14.38 6.29
C HIS A 87 -10.09 13.99 5.57
N GLY A 88 -10.88 13.10 6.16
CA GLY A 88 -12.13 12.66 5.55
C GLY A 88 -11.93 11.73 4.38
N GLN A 89 -12.94 11.63 3.52
CA GLN A 89 -12.89 10.77 2.36
C GLN A 89 -12.14 11.45 1.21
N LYS A 90 -11.29 10.67 0.56
CA LYS A 90 -10.54 11.11 -0.61
C LYS A 90 -10.72 10.08 -1.71
N THR A 91 -11.08 10.53 -2.89
CA THR A 91 -11.09 9.67 -4.07
C THR A 91 -9.82 9.93 -4.85
N ILE A 92 -8.99 8.91 -4.96
CA ILE A 92 -7.72 8.98 -5.67
C ILE A 92 -7.90 8.36 -7.05
N ARG A 93 -7.33 9.00 -8.06
CA ARG A 93 -7.50 8.65 -9.46
C ARG A 93 -6.16 8.49 -10.14
N LYS A 94 -6.16 7.90 -11.32
CA LYS A 94 -4.95 7.72 -12.13
C LYS A 94 -4.09 8.98 -12.13
N GLY A 95 -2.83 8.82 -11.77
CA GLY A 95 -1.86 9.92 -11.69
C GLY A 95 -1.77 10.59 -10.33
N ASP A 96 -2.70 10.29 -9.41
CA ASP A 96 -2.65 10.85 -8.07
C ASP A 96 -1.62 10.12 -7.20
N CYS A 97 -1.03 10.84 -6.27
CA CYS A 97 -0.08 10.27 -5.33
C CYS A 97 -0.49 10.64 -3.91
N ILE A 98 -0.46 9.65 -3.02
CA ILE A 98 -0.73 9.84 -1.60
C ILE A 98 0.57 9.61 -0.83
N ASN A 99 0.95 10.60 -0.03
CA ASN A 99 1.93 10.43 1.03
C ASN A 99 1.14 9.95 2.25
N GLN A 100 1.12 8.65 2.47
CA GLN A 100 0.35 8.07 3.56
C GLN A 100 1.21 8.07 4.80
N ILE A 101 1.12 9.14 5.58
CA ILE A 101 2.03 9.34 6.71
C ILE A 101 1.96 8.17 7.69
N PRO A 102 3.10 7.80 8.28
CA PRO A 102 3.15 6.67 9.21
C PRO A 102 2.15 6.81 10.35
N GLY A 103 1.44 5.73 10.62
CA GLY A 103 0.50 5.69 11.73
C GLY A 103 -0.85 6.34 11.48
N ILE A 104 -1.08 6.93 10.32
CA ILE A 104 -2.40 7.50 10.04
C ILE A 104 -3.45 6.40 9.92
N ALA A 105 -4.54 6.53 10.66
CA ALA A 105 -5.64 5.58 10.56
C ALA A 105 -6.41 5.83 9.27
N HIS A 106 -6.74 4.76 8.58
CA HIS A 106 -7.46 4.86 7.31
C HIS A 106 -8.21 3.57 7.00
N ARG A 107 -9.09 3.65 6.02
CA ARG A 107 -9.83 2.49 5.51
C ARG A 107 -10.21 2.70 4.06
N GLU A 108 -10.46 1.61 3.35
CA GLU A 108 -10.93 1.65 1.98
C GLU A 108 -12.45 1.61 1.96
N ILE A 109 -13.05 2.45 1.13
CA ILE A 109 -14.51 2.54 0.99
C ILE A 109 -14.96 1.83 -0.28
N ALA A 110 -14.31 2.10 -1.40
CA ALA A 110 -14.68 1.55 -2.70
C ALA A 110 -13.53 1.70 -3.68
N CYS A 111 -13.56 0.92 -4.75
CA CYS A 111 -12.61 1.09 -5.83
C CYS A 111 -13.20 0.59 -7.15
N SER A 112 -12.62 1.04 -8.25
CA SER A 112 -13.00 0.55 -9.57
C SER A 112 -12.42 -0.84 -9.83
N ASP A 113 -13.00 -1.56 -10.77
CA ASP A 113 -12.56 -2.92 -11.10
C ASP A 113 -11.15 -2.95 -11.70
N ASP A 114 -10.71 -1.84 -12.26
CA ASP A 114 -9.39 -1.72 -12.86
C ASP A 114 -8.40 -0.96 -11.98
N PHE A 115 -8.70 -0.79 -10.71
CA PHE A 115 -7.84 -0.08 -9.78
C PHE A 115 -6.49 -0.76 -9.65
N GLU A 116 -5.43 0.02 -9.83
CA GLU A 116 -4.06 -0.47 -9.71
C GLU A 116 -3.17 0.64 -9.19
N VAL A 117 -2.31 0.31 -8.24
CA VAL A 117 -1.39 1.27 -7.63
C VAL A 117 0.02 0.70 -7.58
N LEU A 118 0.99 1.61 -7.56
CA LEU A 118 2.35 1.34 -7.11
C LEU A 118 2.44 1.78 -5.66
N GLU A 119 2.83 0.86 -4.77
CA GLU A 119 3.01 1.18 -3.37
C GLU A 119 4.46 0.96 -2.98
N ILE A 120 5.04 1.93 -2.27
CA ILE A 120 6.40 1.85 -1.74
C ILE A 120 6.32 2.07 -0.24
N VAL A 121 6.89 1.15 0.54
CA VAL A 121 6.87 1.23 2.00
C VAL A 121 8.26 0.94 2.56
N SER A 122 8.60 1.60 3.65
CA SER A 122 9.83 1.37 4.41
C SER A 122 9.50 1.31 5.90
N PRO A 123 10.03 0.34 6.63
CA PRO A 123 10.77 -0.83 6.17
C PRO A 123 9.86 -1.86 5.51
N ALA A 124 10.45 -2.83 4.83
CA ALA A 124 9.67 -3.83 4.11
C ALA A 124 8.84 -4.73 5.02
N ASP A 125 9.26 -4.94 6.24
CA ASP A 125 8.59 -5.79 7.22
C ASP A 125 7.63 -5.02 8.13
N PHE A 126 7.12 -3.89 7.67
CA PHE A 126 6.15 -3.12 8.45
C PHE A 126 4.94 -3.98 8.85
N LYS A 127 4.28 -3.59 9.95
CA LYS A 127 3.11 -4.29 10.45
C LYS A 127 1.86 -3.46 10.26
N THR A 128 0.73 -4.14 10.12
CA THR A 128 -0.58 -3.51 10.02
C THR A 128 -1.38 -3.87 11.26
N ARG A 129 -2.00 -2.87 11.88
CA ARG A 129 -2.81 -3.07 13.08
C ARG A 129 -4.22 -2.52 12.84
N ILE A 130 -5.23 -3.30 13.23
CA ILE A 130 -6.62 -2.84 13.23
C ILE A 130 -6.80 -1.89 14.41
N VAL A 131 -7.49 -0.79 14.19
CA VAL A 131 -7.77 0.22 15.22
C VAL A 131 -9.24 0.61 15.19
N ASP A 132 -9.69 1.28 16.24
CA ASP A 132 -11.03 1.83 16.27
C ASP A 132 -11.11 3.07 15.37
N ALA A 133 -12.32 3.41 14.93
CA ALA A 133 -12.53 4.63 14.16
C ALA A 133 -12.04 5.85 14.95
N PRO A 134 -11.36 6.80 14.29
CA PRO A 134 -10.88 7.99 14.97
C PRO A 134 -12.04 8.79 15.61
N LYS A 135 -11.85 9.23 16.84
CA LYS A 135 -12.88 9.96 17.57
C LYS A 135 -13.27 11.26 16.92
N ALA A 136 -12.32 11.95 16.29
CA ALA A 136 -12.59 13.20 15.61
C ALA A 136 -13.61 13.04 14.49
N LEU A 137 -13.60 11.89 13.80
CA LEU A 137 -14.57 11.62 12.75
C LEU A 137 -15.93 11.28 13.33
N ALA A 138 -15.95 10.61 14.47
CA ALA A 138 -17.20 10.23 15.13
C ALA A 138 -17.97 11.43 15.67
N ALA A 139 -17.28 12.54 15.95
CA ALA A 139 -17.89 13.75 16.48
C ALA A 139 -18.54 14.61 15.40
N GLU A 140 -18.27 14.34 14.19
CA GLU A 140 -18.83 15.07 13.06
C GLU A 140 -20.11 14.40 12.57
#